data_a694c0bd1e936f3cd759b65b7e195690
#
_entry.id   a694c0bd1e936f3cd759b65b7e195690
#
_cell.length_a   1.000
_cell.length_b   1.000
_cell.length_c   1.000
_cell.angle_alpha   90.00
_cell.angle_beta   90.00
_cell.angle_gamma   90.00
#
_symmetry.space_group_name_H-M   'P 1'
#
loop_
_entity.id
_entity.type
_entity.pdbx_description
1 polymer ?
#
loop_
_entity_poly.entity_id
_entity_poly.type
_entity_poly.pdbx_seq_one_letter_code
_entity_poly.pdbx_strand_id
1 'polypeptide(L)'
;MKLGNKIITPNDNKLNDILICYKLCKNSKNENRIVKLGIPVDGKIVKTIDEEYFMNCEKERANSAIILDIQLPDLDNEISVVPKEISCFSCVYNKKLEYKVGKMVYPDNFCEDDSLGCAEGIHFHRNRRAVFKRWINGYEEIEL
;
A
#
# COMPACT_ATOMS: atom_id res chain seq x y z
N MET A 1 5.25 3.36 -20.69
CA MET A 1 5.88 2.10 -21.00
C MET A 1 5.04 0.95 -20.45
N LYS A 2 4.77 0.03 -21.30
CA LYS A 2 4.09 -1.17 -20.84
C LYS A 2 5.15 -2.09 -20.28
N LEU A 3 5.13 -2.28 -19.03
CA LEU A 3 6.05 -3.19 -18.39
C LEU A 3 5.50 -4.60 -18.47
N GLY A 4 6.29 -5.56 -18.11
CA GLY A 4 5.86 -6.93 -18.19
C GLY A 4 4.71 -7.23 -17.26
N ASN A 5 3.94 -8.21 -17.63
CA ASN A 5 2.86 -8.65 -16.76
C ASN A 5 3.36 -9.53 -15.66
N LYS A 6 4.64 -9.79 -15.67
CA LYS A 6 5.24 -10.62 -14.66
C LYS A 6 5.48 -9.78 -13.44
N ILE A 7 4.89 -10.17 -12.38
CA ILE A 7 5.03 -9.42 -11.17
C ILE A 7 6.34 -9.78 -10.52
N ILE A 8 6.45 -11.01 -10.10
CA ILE A 8 7.66 -11.49 -9.49
C ILE A 8 7.76 -12.97 -9.80
N THR A 9 8.86 -13.36 -10.42
CA THR A 9 9.18 -14.78 -10.54
C THR A 9 10.63 -14.95 -10.23
N PRO A 10 11.04 -16.12 -9.79
CA PRO A 10 12.46 -16.36 -9.46
C PRO A 10 13.40 -16.13 -10.63
N ASN A 11 12.91 -16.32 -11.85
CA ASN A 11 13.72 -16.19 -13.03
C ASN A 11 13.57 -14.86 -13.73
N ASP A 12 12.82 -13.96 -13.13
CA ASP A 12 12.51 -12.71 -13.76
C ASP A 12 13.35 -11.61 -13.15
N ASN A 13 14.15 -10.95 -13.95
CA ASN A 13 15.00 -9.86 -13.50
C ASN A 13 14.24 -8.55 -13.41
N LYS A 14 12.94 -8.62 -13.35
CA LYS A 14 12.09 -7.45 -13.48
C LYS A 14 11.45 -7.01 -12.19
N LEU A 15 12.17 -7.13 -11.10
CA LEU A 15 11.70 -6.54 -9.84
C LEU A 15 11.55 -5.03 -9.98
N ASN A 16 12.32 -4.42 -10.89
CA ASN A 16 12.20 -2.99 -11.15
C ASN A 16 10.88 -2.62 -11.81
N ASP A 17 10.17 -3.62 -12.31
CA ASP A 17 8.92 -3.40 -13.00
C ASP A 17 7.74 -3.29 -12.05
N ILE A 18 7.96 -3.35 -10.75
CA ILE A 18 6.89 -3.12 -9.78
C ILE A 18 7.14 -1.80 -9.08
N LEU A 19 6.05 -1.18 -8.68
CA LEU A 19 6.11 0.04 -7.88
C LEU A 19 6.05 -0.35 -6.41
N ILE A 20 7.11 -0.05 -5.68
CA ILE A 20 7.14 -0.31 -4.24
C ILE A 20 6.38 0.80 -3.53
N CYS A 21 5.48 0.44 -2.66
CA CYS A 21 4.70 1.42 -1.91
C CYS A 21 4.28 0.83 -0.56
N TYR A 22 3.56 1.64 0.21
CA TYR A 22 3.33 1.33 1.62
C TYR A 22 1.92 1.72 2.03
N LYS A 23 1.39 1.02 3.01
CA LYS A 23 0.11 1.40 3.59
C LYS A 23 0.04 0.98 5.05
N LEU A 24 -0.82 1.66 5.80
CA LEU A 24 -1.11 1.29 7.17
C LEU A 24 -2.16 0.18 7.18
N CYS A 25 -1.89 -0.85 7.95
CA CYS A 25 -2.84 -1.92 8.19
C CYS A 25 -2.86 -2.28 9.66
N LYS A 26 -3.76 -3.16 10.03
CA LYS A 26 -3.87 -3.65 11.39
C LYS A 26 -3.68 -5.16 11.39
N ASN A 27 -2.98 -5.66 12.40
CA ASN A 27 -2.89 -7.11 12.58
C ASN A 27 -4.17 -7.62 13.28
N SER A 28 -4.21 -8.91 13.57
CA SER A 28 -5.39 -9.52 14.19
C SER A 28 -5.66 -8.97 15.60
N LYS A 29 -4.68 -8.35 16.22
CA LYS A 29 -4.83 -7.73 17.53
C LYS A 29 -5.10 -6.23 17.44
N ASN A 30 -5.41 -5.75 16.24
CA ASN A 30 -5.70 -4.34 16.00
C ASN A 30 -4.51 -3.42 16.26
N GLU A 31 -3.30 -3.93 16.10
CA GLU A 31 -2.09 -3.14 16.24
C GLU A 31 -1.64 -2.65 14.87
N ASN A 32 -1.06 -1.46 14.83
CA ASN A 32 -0.58 -0.87 13.58
C ASN A 32 0.56 -1.68 12.98
N ARG A 33 0.49 -1.84 11.66
CA ARG A 33 1.55 -2.45 10.88
C ARG A 33 1.71 -1.69 9.59
N ILE A 34 2.92 -1.63 9.09
CA ILE A 34 3.18 -1.03 7.78
C ILE A 34 3.34 -2.18 6.80
N VAL A 35 2.52 -2.17 5.76
CA VAL A 35 2.60 -3.18 4.71
C VAL A 35 3.38 -2.60 3.56
N LYS A 36 4.44 -3.29 3.18
CA LYS A 36 5.21 -2.97 1.97
C LYS A 36 4.62 -3.81 0.85
N LEU A 37 4.21 -3.15 -0.20
CA LEU A 37 3.57 -3.84 -1.31
C LEU A 37 4.14 -3.38 -2.64
N GLY A 38 3.92 -4.19 -3.66
CA GLY A 38 4.35 -3.90 -5.00
C GLY A 38 3.17 -3.87 -5.94
N ILE A 39 3.03 -2.78 -6.68
CA ILE A 39 2.01 -2.67 -7.69
C ILE A 39 2.61 -3.17 -8.99
N PRO A 40 2.03 -4.18 -9.63
CA PRO A 40 2.57 -4.66 -10.90
C PRO A 40 2.41 -3.60 -11.97
N VAL A 41 3.29 -3.66 -12.96
CA VAL A 41 3.33 -2.63 -13.99
C VAL A 41 2.09 -2.61 -14.86
N ASP A 42 1.40 -3.72 -14.95
CA ASP A 42 0.14 -3.76 -15.68
C ASP A 42 -1.06 -3.49 -14.77
N GLY A 43 -0.80 -3.18 -13.51
CA GLY A 43 -1.86 -2.78 -12.59
C GLY A 43 -2.36 -1.39 -12.90
N LYS A 44 -3.61 -1.14 -12.52
CA LYS A 44 -4.20 0.18 -12.67
C LYS A 44 -4.03 0.96 -11.38
N ILE A 45 -3.62 2.20 -11.52
CA ILE A 45 -3.45 3.10 -10.39
C ILE A 45 -4.27 4.35 -10.67
N VAL A 46 -5.03 4.79 -9.67
CA VAL A 46 -5.75 6.04 -9.73
C VAL A 46 -5.19 6.96 -8.66
N LYS A 47 -4.73 8.12 -9.10
CA LYS A 47 -4.28 9.16 -8.19
C LYS A 47 -5.42 10.17 -8.08
N THR A 48 -5.87 10.41 -6.86
CA THR A 48 -6.95 11.33 -6.68
C THR A 48 -6.53 12.75 -7.03
N ILE A 49 -7.44 13.47 -7.66
CA ILE A 49 -7.23 14.88 -7.94
C ILE A 49 -8.05 15.75 -6.97
N ASP A 50 -8.61 15.14 -5.95
CA ASP A 50 -9.39 15.85 -4.94
C ASP A 50 -8.50 16.83 -4.20
N GLU A 51 -8.85 18.11 -4.28
CA GLU A 51 -8.05 19.16 -3.68
C GLU A 51 -7.98 19.09 -2.16
N GLU A 52 -8.88 18.38 -1.54
CA GLU A 52 -8.83 18.19 -0.10
C GLU A 52 -7.58 17.41 0.32
N TYR A 53 -6.99 16.71 -0.60
CA TYR A 53 -5.83 15.88 -0.30
C TYR A 53 -4.55 16.42 -0.89
N PHE A 54 -4.59 17.55 -1.59
CA PHE A 54 -3.45 17.97 -2.40
C PHE A 54 -2.24 18.37 -1.57
N MET A 55 -2.48 18.85 -0.37
CA MET A 55 -1.41 19.46 0.41
C MET A 55 -0.29 18.50 0.75
N ASN A 56 -0.63 17.29 1.09
CA ASN A 56 0.36 16.38 1.63
C ASN A 56 -0.03 14.95 1.44
N CYS A 57 -1.00 14.70 0.59
CA CYS A 57 -1.50 13.35 0.44
C CYS A 57 -1.07 12.77 -0.88
N GLU A 58 -0.06 11.96 -0.82
CA GLU A 58 0.37 11.17 -1.97
C GLU A 58 -0.49 9.92 -2.07
N LYS A 59 -1.77 10.06 -1.77
CA LYS A 59 -2.67 8.93 -1.68
C LYS A 59 -3.15 8.52 -3.05
N GLU A 60 -2.95 7.26 -3.35
CA GLU A 60 -3.37 6.66 -4.60
C GLU A 60 -4.04 5.35 -4.29
N ARG A 61 -4.72 4.77 -5.27
CA ARG A 61 -5.29 3.44 -5.10
C ARG A 61 -5.01 2.59 -6.32
N ALA A 62 -4.83 1.29 -6.09
CA ALA A 62 -4.50 0.35 -7.14
C ALA A 62 -5.53 -0.76 -7.21
N ASN A 63 -5.60 -1.43 -8.35
CA ASN A 63 -6.49 -2.57 -8.53
C ASN A 63 -5.83 -3.90 -8.20
N SER A 64 -4.53 -3.90 -7.91
CA SER A 64 -3.83 -5.13 -7.56
C SER A 64 -2.51 -4.79 -6.89
N ALA A 65 -2.07 -5.67 -6.03
CA ALA A 65 -0.76 -5.53 -5.39
C ALA A 65 -0.29 -6.88 -4.91
N ILE A 66 1.02 -7.07 -4.90
CA ILE A 66 1.63 -8.20 -4.21
C ILE A 66 2.15 -7.71 -2.87
N ILE A 67 1.96 -8.50 -1.84
CA ILE A 67 2.38 -8.13 -0.50
C ILE A 67 3.80 -8.62 -0.29
N LEU A 68 4.70 -7.68 -0.06
CA LEU A 68 6.12 -7.97 0.04
C LEU A 68 6.58 -8.17 1.47
N ASP A 69 6.04 -7.39 2.40
CA ASP A 69 6.51 -7.44 3.79
C ASP A 69 5.47 -6.82 4.72
N ILE A 70 5.47 -7.27 5.96
CA ILE A 70 4.70 -6.64 7.02
C ILE A 70 5.70 -6.19 8.06
N GLN A 71 5.63 -4.92 8.43
CA GLN A 71 6.64 -4.27 9.25
C GLN A 71 6.03 -3.63 10.48
N LEU A 72 6.85 -3.49 11.51
CA LEU A 72 6.49 -2.70 12.66
C LEU A 72 6.33 -1.23 12.25
N PRO A 73 5.51 -0.47 12.98
CA PRO A 73 5.34 0.95 12.67
C PRO A 73 6.50 1.78 13.21
N ASP A 74 7.70 1.47 12.77
CA ASP A 74 8.90 2.20 13.11
C ASP A 74 9.20 3.17 11.98
N LEU A 75 9.28 4.45 12.30
CA LEU A 75 9.43 5.49 11.29
C LEU A 75 10.74 5.35 10.51
N ASP A 76 11.81 5.05 11.20
CA ASP A 76 13.14 5.13 10.61
C ASP A 76 13.71 3.79 10.15
N ASN A 77 13.10 2.69 10.55
CA ASN A 77 13.62 1.37 10.22
C ASN A 77 12.53 0.47 9.70
N GLU A 78 12.84 -0.28 8.65
CA GLU A 78 11.92 -1.27 8.12
C GLU A 78 12.15 -2.58 8.85
N ILE A 79 11.41 -2.80 9.91
CA ILE A 79 11.56 -3.98 10.76
C ILE A 79 10.45 -4.97 10.43
N SER A 80 10.82 -6.05 9.76
CA SER A 80 9.86 -7.08 9.36
C SER A 80 9.39 -7.89 10.55
N VAL A 81 8.11 -8.21 10.59
CA VAL A 81 7.53 -9.10 11.59
C VAL A 81 7.28 -10.50 11.03
N VAL A 82 7.55 -10.69 9.75
CA VAL A 82 7.47 -11.99 9.10
C VAL A 82 8.65 -12.84 9.59
N PRO A 83 8.45 -14.13 9.95
CA PRO A 83 7.28 -14.96 9.69
C PRO A 83 6.22 -14.98 10.80
N LYS A 84 6.40 -14.23 11.88
CA LYS A 84 5.43 -14.28 12.98
C LYS A 84 4.05 -13.83 12.55
N GLU A 85 3.99 -12.75 11.79
CA GLU A 85 2.73 -12.23 11.27
C GLU A 85 2.82 -12.21 9.77
N ILE A 86 2.04 -13.04 9.12
CA ILE A 86 2.07 -13.14 7.67
C ILE A 86 0.89 -12.45 7.02
N SER A 87 -0.08 -11.97 7.80
CA SER A 87 -1.26 -11.29 7.30
C SER A 87 -1.59 -10.08 8.15
N CYS A 88 -2.17 -9.09 7.52
CA CYS A 88 -2.87 -8.02 8.22
C CYS A 88 -3.99 -7.51 7.32
N PHE A 89 -4.75 -6.55 7.82
CA PHE A 89 -6.02 -6.18 7.21
C PHE A 89 -6.08 -4.68 7.01
N SER A 90 -6.77 -4.26 5.98
CA SER A 90 -7.01 -2.83 5.78
C SER A 90 -7.84 -2.30 6.93
N CYS A 91 -7.57 -1.06 7.31
CA CYS A 91 -8.17 -0.51 8.53
C CYS A 91 -9.05 0.70 8.29
N VAL A 92 -9.01 1.27 7.10
CA VAL A 92 -9.72 2.53 6.86
C VAL A 92 -10.88 2.34 5.90
N TYR A 93 -10.62 1.82 4.71
CA TYR A 93 -11.63 1.77 3.67
C TYR A 93 -12.26 0.41 3.48
N ASN A 94 -11.49 -0.64 3.52
CA ASN A 94 -12.00 -1.99 3.33
C ASN A 94 -11.39 -2.90 4.39
N LYS A 95 -12.07 -2.99 5.52
CA LYS A 95 -11.55 -3.74 6.66
C LYS A 95 -11.51 -5.24 6.46
N LYS A 96 -12.16 -5.72 5.40
CA LYS A 96 -12.17 -7.17 5.14
C LYS A 96 -11.05 -7.60 4.20
N LEU A 97 -10.36 -6.65 3.61
CA LEU A 97 -9.31 -6.99 2.65
C LEU A 97 -8.07 -7.43 3.42
N GLU A 98 -7.67 -8.65 3.18
CA GLU A 98 -6.51 -9.23 3.84
C GLU A 98 -5.26 -9.07 2.98
N TYR A 99 -4.18 -8.63 3.61
CA TYR A 99 -2.88 -8.48 2.97
C TYR A 99 -1.97 -9.58 3.52
N LYS A 100 -1.71 -10.59 2.71
CA LYS A 100 -0.92 -11.74 3.12
C LYS A 100 0.39 -11.78 2.35
N VAL A 101 1.50 -11.86 3.07
CA VAL A 101 2.82 -11.83 2.45
C VAL A 101 2.95 -12.91 1.39
N GLY A 102 3.43 -12.50 0.22
CA GLY A 102 3.62 -13.38 -0.91
C GLY A 102 2.40 -13.58 -1.79
N LYS A 103 1.27 -12.97 -1.43
CA LYS A 103 0.04 -13.16 -2.19
C LYS A 103 -0.36 -11.87 -2.91
N MET A 104 -1.04 -12.04 -4.03
CA MET A 104 -1.68 -10.93 -4.71
C MET A 104 -2.98 -10.57 -4.01
N VAL A 105 -3.28 -9.29 -4.00
CA VAL A 105 -4.52 -8.77 -3.44
C VAL A 105 -5.27 -8.01 -4.52
N TYR A 106 -6.58 -8.21 -4.58
CA TYR A 106 -7.45 -7.54 -5.53
C TYR A 106 -8.67 -7.01 -4.76
N PRO A 107 -8.97 -5.72 -4.87
CA PRO A 107 -10.21 -5.21 -4.27
C PRO A 107 -11.41 -5.72 -5.06
N ASP A 108 -12.55 -5.81 -4.40
CA ASP A 108 -13.75 -6.36 -5.05
C ASP A 108 -14.25 -5.49 -6.18
N ASN A 109 -14.27 -4.17 -5.98
CA ASN A 109 -14.79 -3.22 -6.98
C ASN A 109 -13.84 -2.04 -7.05
N PHE A 110 -12.89 -2.12 -7.97
CA PHE A 110 -11.95 -1.03 -8.14
C PHE A 110 -12.62 0.16 -8.83
N CYS A 111 -12.55 1.32 -8.20
CA CYS A 111 -13.15 2.53 -8.76
C CYS A 111 -12.09 3.33 -9.51
N GLU A 112 -12.35 3.61 -10.78
CA GLU A 112 -11.42 4.32 -11.63
C GLU A 112 -11.68 5.83 -11.70
N ASP A 113 -12.69 6.32 -10.98
CA ASP A 113 -13.03 7.74 -11.00
C ASP A 113 -12.02 8.53 -10.18
N ASP A 114 -11.21 9.35 -10.84
CA ASP A 114 -10.13 10.08 -10.19
C ASP A 114 -10.63 11.30 -9.42
N SER A 115 -11.90 11.63 -9.52
CA SER A 115 -12.47 12.71 -8.72
C SER A 115 -12.85 12.26 -7.33
N LEU A 116 -12.82 10.94 -7.06
CA LEU A 116 -13.19 10.39 -5.77
C LEU A 116 -11.94 9.99 -5.00
N GLY A 117 -11.72 10.63 -3.87
CA GLY A 117 -10.56 10.34 -3.04
C GLY A 117 -10.73 9.12 -2.15
N CYS A 118 -11.97 8.79 -1.80
CA CYS A 118 -12.27 7.67 -0.91
C CYS A 118 -13.15 6.69 -1.66
N ALA A 119 -12.55 5.87 -2.49
CA ALA A 119 -13.26 4.90 -3.30
C ALA A 119 -12.59 3.54 -3.19
N GLU A 120 -13.26 2.53 -3.71
CA GLU A 120 -12.77 1.16 -3.62
C GLU A 120 -11.43 0.99 -4.33
N GLY A 121 -10.50 0.31 -3.68
CA GLY A 121 -9.18 0.06 -4.22
C GLY A 121 -8.20 -0.22 -3.10
N ILE A 122 -6.99 -0.56 -3.48
CA ILE A 122 -5.89 -0.71 -2.51
C ILE A 122 -5.24 0.66 -2.37
N HIS A 123 -5.52 1.33 -1.27
CA HIS A 123 -4.98 2.67 -1.02
C HIS A 123 -3.55 2.57 -0.50
N PHE A 124 -2.68 3.40 -1.03
CA PHE A 124 -1.27 3.33 -0.68
C PHE A 124 -0.59 4.68 -0.78
N HIS A 125 0.62 4.75 -0.25
CA HIS A 125 1.52 5.88 -0.42
C HIS A 125 2.83 5.39 -1.00
N ARG A 126 3.41 6.15 -1.91
CA ARG A 126 4.70 5.78 -2.50
C ARG A 126 5.85 6.00 -1.54
N ASN A 127 5.66 6.90 -0.58
CA ASN A 127 6.66 7.24 0.41
C ASN A 127 6.25 6.65 1.76
N ARG A 128 7.12 5.85 2.36
CA ARG A 128 6.82 5.20 3.63
C ARG A 128 6.53 6.21 4.73
N ARG A 129 7.27 7.32 4.75
CA ARG A 129 7.08 8.35 5.77
C ARG A 129 5.72 9.03 5.65
N ALA A 130 5.15 9.08 4.45
CA ALA A 130 3.83 9.65 4.24
C ALA A 130 2.75 8.86 4.97
N VAL A 131 2.95 7.56 5.14
CA VAL A 131 2.01 6.73 5.90
C VAL A 131 1.94 7.22 7.34
N PHE A 132 3.10 7.51 7.93
CA PHE A 132 3.15 8.00 9.31
C PHE A 132 2.53 9.38 9.42
N LYS A 133 2.87 10.26 8.52
CA LYS A 133 2.35 11.63 8.54
C LYS A 133 0.84 11.66 8.40
N ARG A 134 0.32 10.81 7.54
CA ARG A 134 -1.11 10.82 7.20
C ARG A 134 -1.97 10.07 8.23
N TRP A 135 -1.47 8.97 8.75
CA TRP A 135 -2.32 8.02 9.44
C TRP A 135 -1.94 7.74 10.89
N ILE A 136 -0.74 8.10 11.32
CA ILE A 136 -0.28 7.78 12.66
C ILE A 136 -0.10 9.07 13.44
N ASN A 137 -0.79 9.16 14.58
CA ASN A 137 -0.71 10.35 15.41
C ASN A 137 0.72 10.58 15.90
N GLY A 138 1.09 11.85 15.98
CA GLY A 138 2.39 12.24 16.46
C GLY A 138 3.44 12.39 15.38
N TYR A 139 3.07 12.20 14.13
CA TYR A 139 4.01 12.29 13.02
C TYR A 139 3.62 13.36 11.99
N GLU A 140 2.78 14.31 12.39
CA GLU A 140 2.24 15.31 11.47
C GLU A 140 3.30 16.26 10.94
N GLU A 141 4.41 16.43 11.67
CA GLU A 141 5.44 17.37 11.26
C GLU A 141 6.62 16.72 10.54
N ILE A 142 6.45 15.49 10.11
CA ILE A 142 7.48 14.81 9.35
C ILE A 142 7.66 15.48 8.00
N GLU A 143 8.90 15.75 7.65
CA GLU A 143 9.22 16.22 6.31
C GLU A 143 9.28 15.03 5.36
N LEU A 144 8.64 15.18 4.23
CA LEU A 144 8.64 14.15 3.21
C LEU A 144 9.60 14.51 2.10
#